data_9d7aaece483c35e41b45c97aab9b8e8e
#
_entry.id   9d7aaece483c35e41b45c97aab9b8e8e
#
_cell.length_a   1.000
_cell.length_b   1.000
_cell.length_c   1.000
_cell.angle_alpha   90.00
_cell.angle_beta   90.00
_cell.angle_gamma   90.00
#
_symmetry.space_group_name_H-M   'P 1'
#
loop_
_entity.id
_entity.type
_entity.pdbx_description
1 polymer ?
#
loop_
_entity_poly.entity_id
_entity_poly.type
_entity_poly.pdbx_seq_one_letter_code
_entity_poly.pdbx_strand_id
1 'polypeptide(L)'
;MITSTSNQRVKELSQIQKKSKIRSREGIFIAEGIRMVRETPHERLVGLYFSESFEKKYGKEVLDVISGGDLKVREQIRKKTEILSDAVFSYVSDTKTPQGVLAVVHQMEYTLGQMTEGAIPHLMILDNLQDPGNLGTIFRTAEAAGVTGII
;
A
#
# COMPACT_ATOMS: atom_id res chain seq x y z
N MET A 1 -17.30 -5.42 11.89
CA MET A 1 -17.26 -6.13 10.60
C MET A 1 -18.31 -5.52 9.65
N ILE A 2 -17.92 -5.26 8.41
CA ILE A 2 -18.78 -4.68 7.38
C ILE A 2 -19.23 -5.78 6.42
N THR A 3 -20.55 -5.96 6.27
CA THR A 3 -21.15 -7.04 5.47
C THR A 3 -21.92 -6.54 4.25
N SER A 4 -22.03 -5.22 4.07
CA SER A 4 -22.79 -4.63 2.97
C SER A 4 -21.92 -3.78 2.05
N THR A 5 -22.04 -3.98 0.74
CA THR A 5 -21.41 -3.15 -0.29
C THR A 5 -21.98 -1.74 -0.36
N SER A 6 -23.16 -1.49 0.24
CA SER A 6 -23.75 -0.16 0.34
C SER A 6 -23.16 0.70 1.46
N ASN A 7 -22.32 0.11 2.33
CA ASN A 7 -21.62 0.85 3.39
C ASN A 7 -20.78 1.98 2.79
N GLN A 8 -20.78 3.15 3.42
CA GLN A 8 -20.09 4.34 2.93
C GLN A 8 -18.57 4.11 2.77
N ARG A 9 -17.92 3.46 3.74
CA ARG A 9 -16.48 3.13 3.68
C ARG A 9 -16.13 2.17 2.55
N VAL A 10 -17.02 1.21 2.25
CA VAL A 10 -16.85 0.27 1.13
C VAL A 10 -16.98 1.01 -0.20
N LYS A 11 -17.91 1.95 -0.32
CA LYS A 11 -18.06 2.80 -1.51
C LYS A 11 -16.83 3.66 -1.74
N GLU A 12 -16.30 4.30 -0.68
CA GLU A 12 -15.07 5.10 -0.73
C GLU A 12 -13.88 4.25 -1.17
N LEU A 13 -13.68 3.10 -0.52
CA LEU A 13 -12.61 2.17 -0.86
C LEU A 13 -12.71 1.70 -2.33
N SER A 14 -13.91 1.32 -2.78
CA SER A 14 -14.15 0.94 -4.17
C SER A 14 -13.88 2.09 -5.16
N GLN A 15 -14.14 3.34 -4.77
CA GLN A 15 -13.80 4.50 -5.61
C GLN A 15 -12.29 4.73 -5.68
N ILE A 16 -11.57 4.62 -4.56
CA ILE A 16 -10.10 4.70 -4.52
C ILE A 16 -9.51 3.62 -5.42
N GLN A 17 -10.02 2.40 -5.35
CA GLN A 17 -9.56 1.28 -6.17
C GLN A 17 -9.76 1.54 -7.67
N LYS A 18 -10.96 1.99 -8.07
CA LYS A 18 -11.34 2.11 -9.48
C LYS A 18 -10.91 3.40 -10.16
N LYS A 19 -10.65 4.47 -9.41
CA LYS A 19 -10.42 5.82 -9.97
C LYS A 19 -9.02 6.35 -9.64
N SER A 20 -8.09 6.26 -10.59
CA SER A 20 -6.75 6.82 -10.46
C SER A 20 -6.74 8.31 -10.11
N LYS A 21 -7.69 9.10 -10.66
CA LYS A 21 -7.83 10.52 -10.37
C LYS A 21 -8.05 10.83 -8.89
N ILE A 22 -8.79 9.96 -8.17
CA ILE A 22 -8.97 10.10 -6.71
C ILE A 22 -7.64 9.83 -6.02
N ARG A 23 -6.95 8.74 -6.38
CA ARG A 23 -5.65 8.40 -5.80
C ARG A 23 -4.62 9.51 -5.96
N SER A 24 -4.53 10.09 -7.17
CA SER A 24 -3.61 11.20 -7.45
C SER A 24 -3.96 12.46 -6.67
N ARG A 25 -5.27 12.81 -6.57
CA ARG A 25 -5.70 13.98 -5.82
C ARG A 25 -5.43 13.87 -4.33
N GLU A 26 -5.68 12.71 -3.77
CA GLU A 26 -5.51 12.44 -2.33
C GLU A 26 -4.07 12.03 -1.96
N GLY A 27 -3.17 11.89 -2.94
CA GLY A 27 -1.80 11.45 -2.71
C GLY A 27 -1.71 10.06 -2.08
N ILE A 28 -2.57 9.11 -2.52
CA ILE A 28 -2.66 7.77 -1.95
C ILE A 28 -2.57 6.68 -3.03
N PHE A 29 -2.22 5.47 -2.61
CA PHE A 29 -2.31 4.28 -3.46
C PHE A 29 -2.84 3.08 -2.64
N ILE A 30 -3.17 1.99 -3.33
CA ILE A 30 -3.58 0.74 -2.71
C ILE A 30 -2.46 -0.28 -2.82
N ALA A 31 -2.06 -0.82 -1.67
CA ALA A 31 -1.21 -1.99 -1.55
C ALA A 31 -2.10 -3.21 -1.28
N GLU A 32 -2.24 -4.11 -2.25
CA GLU A 32 -3.04 -5.33 -2.11
C GLU A 32 -2.16 -6.56 -2.04
N GLY A 33 -2.48 -7.45 -1.11
CA GLY A 33 -1.75 -8.69 -0.85
C GLY A 33 -0.75 -8.57 0.30
N ILE A 34 -0.49 -9.73 0.93
CA ILE A 34 0.25 -9.80 2.20
C ILE A 34 1.68 -9.24 2.11
N ARG A 35 2.37 -9.46 0.98
CA ARG A 35 3.75 -8.96 0.80
C ARG A 35 3.79 -7.44 0.79
N MET A 36 2.96 -6.81 -0.04
CA MET A 36 2.88 -5.35 -0.14
C MET A 36 2.47 -4.71 1.18
N VAL A 37 1.49 -5.30 1.85
CA VAL A 37 0.98 -4.77 3.12
C VAL A 37 2.01 -4.88 4.24
N ARG A 38 2.79 -5.96 4.32
CA ARG A 38 3.86 -6.11 5.31
C ARG A 38 5.00 -5.09 5.15
N GLU A 39 5.26 -4.66 3.93
CA GLU A 39 6.30 -3.66 3.62
C GLU A 39 5.80 -2.22 3.77
N THR A 40 4.52 -2.02 4.10
CA THR A 40 3.93 -0.69 4.25
C THR A 40 4.43 -0.02 5.53
N PRO A 41 5.08 1.15 5.45
CA PRO A 41 5.43 1.94 6.62
C PRO A 41 4.16 2.37 7.38
N HIS A 42 4.09 2.07 8.67
CA HIS A 42 2.89 2.33 9.47
C HIS A 42 2.51 3.82 9.57
N GLU A 43 3.50 4.71 9.48
CA GLU A 43 3.29 6.16 9.50
C GLU A 43 2.48 6.64 8.29
N ARG A 44 2.57 5.92 7.17
CA ARG A 44 1.88 6.24 5.92
C ARG A 44 0.56 5.55 5.77
N LEU A 45 0.21 4.66 6.69
CA LEU A 45 -1.02 3.90 6.64
C LEU A 45 -2.24 4.81 6.86
N VAL A 46 -3.11 4.91 5.86
CA VAL A 46 -4.41 5.60 5.92
C VAL A 46 -5.48 4.66 6.44
N GLY A 47 -5.54 3.44 5.90
CA GLY A 47 -6.49 2.41 6.31
C GLY A 47 -6.00 1.01 5.97
N LEU A 48 -6.37 0.03 6.80
CA LEU A 48 -6.05 -1.39 6.64
C LEU A 48 -7.36 -2.18 6.59
N TYR A 49 -7.48 -3.08 5.64
CA TYR A 49 -8.69 -3.83 5.41
C TYR A 49 -8.39 -5.32 5.33
N PHE A 50 -9.05 -6.10 6.14
CA PHE A 50 -8.97 -7.55 6.13
C PHE A 50 -10.30 -8.15 5.67
N SER A 51 -10.24 -9.25 4.93
CA SER A 51 -11.37 -10.15 4.86
C SER A 51 -11.54 -10.91 6.18
N GLU A 52 -12.75 -11.36 6.49
CA GLU A 52 -13.03 -12.10 7.73
C GLU A 52 -12.17 -13.36 7.86
N SER A 53 -12.03 -14.13 6.79
CA SER A 53 -11.22 -15.34 6.79
C SER A 53 -9.73 -15.06 6.93
N PHE A 54 -9.22 -13.99 6.33
CA PHE A 54 -7.83 -13.58 6.45
C PHE A 54 -7.51 -13.06 7.86
N GLU A 55 -8.38 -12.24 8.44
CA GLU A 55 -8.19 -11.69 9.79
C GLU A 55 -8.04 -12.80 10.82
N LYS A 56 -8.94 -13.80 10.79
CA LYS A 56 -8.91 -14.95 11.69
C LYS A 56 -7.60 -15.73 11.63
N LYS A 57 -6.98 -15.82 10.45
CA LYS A 57 -5.79 -16.63 10.21
C LYS A 57 -4.48 -15.87 10.35
N TYR A 58 -4.43 -14.64 9.87
CA TYR A 58 -3.18 -13.87 9.72
C TYR A 58 -3.23 -12.47 10.31
N GLY A 59 -4.40 -11.98 10.76
CA GLY A 59 -4.57 -10.58 11.16
C GLY A 59 -3.61 -10.15 12.25
N LYS A 60 -3.42 -11.00 13.29
CA LYS A 60 -2.46 -10.74 14.38
C LYS A 60 -1.03 -10.63 13.86
N GLU A 61 -0.59 -11.58 13.04
CA GLU A 61 0.77 -11.61 12.48
C GLU A 61 1.07 -10.36 11.64
N VAL A 62 0.14 -9.97 10.77
CA VAL A 62 0.30 -8.77 9.93
C VAL A 62 0.40 -7.50 10.77
N LEU A 63 -0.45 -7.36 11.81
CA LEU A 63 -0.38 -6.24 12.73
C LEU A 63 0.95 -6.18 13.49
N ASP A 64 1.47 -7.33 13.93
CA ASP A 64 2.75 -7.42 14.61
C ASP A 64 3.92 -7.02 13.70
N VAL A 65 3.91 -7.46 12.44
CA VAL A 65 4.94 -7.11 11.46
C VAL A 65 4.92 -5.61 11.14
N ILE A 66 3.76 -5.04 10.80
CA ILE A 66 3.66 -3.62 10.43
C ILE A 66 3.99 -2.70 11.62
N SER A 67 3.65 -3.12 12.85
CA SER A 67 3.96 -2.34 14.06
C SER A 67 5.40 -2.47 14.55
N GLY A 68 6.21 -3.35 13.94
CA GLY A 68 7.55 -3.67 14.44
C GLY A 68 7.56 -4.22 15.88
N GLY A 69 6.43 -4.79 16.33
CA GLY A 69 6.25 -5.29 17.69
C GLY A 69 5.90 -4.20 18.73
N ASP A 70 5.84 -2.93 18.37
CA ASP A 70 5.44 -1.85 19.28
C ASP A 70 3.93 -1.88 19.55
N LEU A 71 3.56 -2.02 20.81
CA LEU A 71 2.16 -2.12 21.23
C LEU A 71 1.36 -0.83 21.01
N LYS A 72 1.99 0.34 21.12
CA LYS A 72 1.33 1.64 20.88
C LYS A 72 1.06 1.83 19.40
N VAL A 73 2.04 1.54 18.56
CA VAL A 73 1.91 1.57 17.11
C VAL A 73 0.84 0.59 16.64
N ARG A 74 0.86 -0.64 17.18
CA ARG A 74 -0.15 -1.66 16.89
C ARG A 74 -1.57 -1.19 17.22
N GLU A 75 -1.77 -0.53 18.36
CA GLU A 75 -3.08 0.01 18.72
C GLU A 75 -3.52 1.13 17.77
N GLN A 76 -2.60 1.98 17.31
CA GLN A 76 -2.89 3.00 16.30
C GLN A 76 -3.31 2.36 14.95
N ILE A 77 -2.61 1.31 14.51
CA ILE A 77 -2.96 0.57 13.30
C ILE A 77 -4.34 -0.07 13.44
N ARG A 78 -4.65 -0.67 14.59
CA ARG A 78 -5.98 -1.25 14.85
C ARG A 78 -7.12 -0.26 14.68
N LYS A 79 -6.94 0.99 15.10
CA LYS A 79 -7.95 2.06 14.91
C LYS A 79 -8.20 2.39 13.44
N LYS A 80 -7.23 2.12 12.56
CA LYS A 80 -7.34 2.29 11.11
C LYS A 80 -7.74 0.99 10.39
N THR A 81 -8.00 -0.10 11.12
CA THR A 81 -8.30 -1.42 10.57
C THR A 81 -9.79 -1.68 10.52
N GLU A 82 -10.28 -2.14 9.37
CA GLU A 82 -11.65 -2.57 9.15
C GLU A 82 -11.68 -4.03 8.69
N ILE A 83 -12.65 -4.79 9.22
CA ILE A 83 -12.89 -6.16 8.79
C ILE A 83 -14.11 -6.18 7.88
N LEU A 84 -13.94 -6.71 6.69
CA LEU A 84 -14.98 -6.89 5.67
C LEU A 84 -15.37 -8.37 5.62
N SER A 85 -16.64 -8.68 5.33
CA SER A 85 -16.97 -10.05 4.95
C SER A 85 -16.19 -10.44 3.68
N ASP A 86 -15.93 -11.74 3.48
CA ASP A 86 -15.17 -12.20 2.31
C ASP A 86 -15.81 -11.77 0.98
N ALA A 87 -17.15 -11.75 0.92
CA ALA A 87 -17.89 -11.26 -0.25
C ALA A 87 -17.66 -9.75 -0.50
N VAL A 88 -17.69 -8.93 0.55
CA VAL A 88 -17.44 -7.48 0.43
C VAL A 88 -15.98 -7.23 0.09
N PHE A 89 -15.05 -7.97 0.64
CA PHE A 89 -13.63 -7.86 0.30
C PHE A 89 -13.40 -8.17 -1.19
N SER A 90 -13.96 -9.26 -1.68
CA SER A 90 -13.89 -9.63 -3.10
C SER A 90 -14.49 -8.57 -4.03
N TYR A 91 -15.54 -7.87 -3.59
CA TYR A 91 -16.15 -6.77 -4.35
C TYR A 91 -15.23 -5.56 -4.51
N VAL A 92 -14.41 -5.23 -3.50
CA VAL A 92 -13.49 -4.07 -3.54
C VAL A 92 -12.11 -4.39 -4.08
N SER A 93 -11.71 -5.67 -4.09
CA SER A 93 -10.43 -6.13 -4.63
C SER A 93 -10.38 -5.99 -6.16
N ASP A 94 -9.19 -5.69 -6.69
CA ASP A 94 -8.92 -5.64 -8.14
C ASP A 94 -8.28 -6.94 -8.65
N THR A 95 -7.96 -7.87 -7.76
CA THR A 95 -7.36 -9.17 -8.12
C THR A 95 -8.43 -10.26 -8.31
N LYS A 96 -8.18 -11.17 -9.26
CA LYS A 96 -9.09 -12.33 -9.51
C LYS A 96 -9.18 -13.29 -8.32
N THR A 97 -8.08 -13.41 -7.57
CA THR A 97 -7.96 -14.27 -6.39
C THR A 97 -7.42 -13.46 -5.22
N PRO A 98 -8.28 -12.67 -4.53
CA PRO A 98 -7.84 -11.82 -3.44
C PRO A 98 -7.22 -12.62 -2.29
N GLN A 99 -6.10 -12.15 -1.77
CA GLN A 99 -5.47 -12.75 -0.58
C GLN A 99 -6.19 -12.38 0.73
N GLY A 100 -7.12 -11.43 0.69
CA GLY A 100 -7.89 -11.02 1.85
C GLY A 100 -7.28 -9.90 2.68
N VAL A 101 -6.28 -9.21 2.17
CA VAL A 101 -5.69 -8.03 2.82
C VAL A 101 -5.34 -6.95 1.80
N LEU A 102 -5.68 -5.71 2.13
CA LEU A 102 -5.25 -4.52 1.41
C LEU A 102 -5.04 -3.33 2.37
N ALA A 103 -4.17 -2.41 1.97
CA ALA A 103 -3.92 -1.16 2.68
C ALA A 103 -4.09 0.04 1.74
N VAL A 104 -4.64 1.13 2.25
CA VAL A 104 -4.58 2.45 1.64
C VAL A 104 -3.41 3.19 2.27
N VAL A 105 -2.51 3.70 1.45
CA VAL A 105 -1.20 4.21 1.87
C VAL A 105 -0.95 5.57 1.23
N HIS A 106 -0.41 6.53 1.98
CA HIS A 106 0.06 7.80 1.41
C HIS A 106 1.26 7.59 0.49
N GLN A 107 1.25 8.25 -0.66
CA GLN A 107 2.37 8.28 -1.60
C GLN A 107 3.58 8.97 -0.97
N MET A 108 4.76 8.59 -1.43
CA MET A 108 5.99 9.34 -1.17
C MET A 108 6.11 10.44 -2.21
N GLU A 109 6.42 11.63 -1.76
CA GLU A 109 6.77 12.74 -2.62
C GLU A 109 8.22 13.13 -2.33
N TYR A 110 9.04 13.08 -3.36
CA TYR A 110 10.44 13.49 -3.28
C TYR A 110 10.68 14.66 -4.22
N THR A 111 11.37 15.68 -3.73
CA THR A 111 11.85 16.77 -4.58
C THR A 111 13.19 16.39 -5.20
N LEU A 112 13.53 16.98 -6.33
CA LEU A 112 14.83 16.82 -6.96
C LEU A 112 15.97 17.20 -5.99
N GLY A 113 15.77 18.23 -5.17
CA GLY A 113 16.72 18.63 -4.13
C GLY A 113 17.03 17.50 -3.15
N GLN A 114 15.99 16.83 -2.63
CA GLN A 114 16.17 15.69 -1.73
C GLN A 114 16.90 14.51 -2.40
N MET A 115 16.65 14.27 -3.69
CA MET A 115 17.32 13.19 -4.45
C MET A 115 18.81 13.49 -4.71
N THR A 116 19.19 14.76 -4.68
CA THR A 116 20.57 15.23 -4.91
C THR A 116 21.31 15.58 -3.62
N GLU A 117 20.68 15.43 -2.45
CA GLU A 117 21.35 15.58 -1.15
C GLU A 117 22.40 14.48 -0.98
N GLY A 118 23.65 14.88 -0.68
CA GLY A 118 24.76 13.97 -0.45
C GLY A 118 26.02 14.34 -1.23
N ALA A 119 27.11 13.65 -0.95
CA ALA A 119 28.42 13.99 -1.52
C ALA A 119 28.52 13.65 -3.03
N ILE A 120 27.83 12.62 -3.49
CA ILE A 120 27.85 12.17 -4.89
C ILE A 120 26.44 11.68 -5.26
N PRO A 121 25.57 12.55 -5.80
CA PRO A 121 24.27 12.12 -6.27
C PRO A 121 24.41 11.26 -7.54
N HIS A 122 23.72 10.12 -7.53
CA HIS A 122 23.67 9.20 -8.67
C HIS A 122 22.21 9.06 -9.10
N LEU A 123 21.82 9.77 -10.18
CA LEU A 123 20.46 9.78 -10.68
C LEU A 123 20.30 8.90 -11.91
N MET A 124 19.19 8.18 -11.98
CA MET A 124 18.73 7.46 -13.16
C MET A 124 17.50 8.15 -13.74
N ILE A 125 17.51 8.43 -15.03
CA ILE A 125 16.38 9.02 -15.74
C ILE A 125 15.78 7.93 -16.63
N LEU A 126 14.46 7.71 -16.50
CA LEU A 126 13.71 6.74 -17.29
C LEU A 126 12.79 7.49 -18.24
N ASP A 127 13.03 7.32 -19.53
CA ASP A 127 12.17 7.93 -20.56
C ASP A 127 11.26 6.88 -21.20
N ASN A 128 9.96 7.17 -21.22
CA ASN A 128 8.91 6.40 -21.91
C ASN A 128 8.87 4.89 -21.58
N LEU A 129 9.13 4.52 -20.33
CA LEU A 129 9.04 3.12 -19.89
C LEU A 129 7.59 2.72 -19.66
N GLN A 130 7.10 1.74 -20.44
CA GLN A 130 5.69 1.34 -20.45
C GLN A 130 5.40 0.05 -19.68
N ASP A 131 6.39 -0.85 -19.57
CA ASP A 131 6.21 -2.15 -18.91
C ASP A 131 6.47 -2.07 -17.39
N PRO A 132 5.44 -2.30 -16.55
CA PRO A 132 5.59 -2.31 -15.09
C PRO A 132 6.57 -3.38 -14.58
N GLY A 133 6.71 -4.51 -15.28
CA GLY A 133 7.64 -5.57 -14.92
C GLY A 133 9.09 -5.14 -15.09
N ASN A 134 9.40 -4.46 -16.21
CA ASN A 134 10.70 -3.87 -16.45
C ASN A 134 10.99 -2.75 -15.43
N LEU A 135 10.01 -1.90 -15.12
CA LEU A 135 10.15 -0.85 -14.12
C LEU A 135 10.56 -1.42 -12.76
N GLY A 136 9.88 -2.47 -12.28
CA GLY A 136 10.23 -3.12 -11.02
C GLY A 136 11.61 -3.75 -11.02
N THR A 137 12.07 -4.26 -12.15
CA THR A 137 13.44 -4.81 -12.29
C THR A 137 14.47 -3.69 -12.25
N ILE A 138 14.22 -2.59 -12.94
CA ILE A 138 15.08 -1.40 -12.93
C ILE A 138 15.23 -0.84 -11.52
N PHE A 139 14.15 -0.69 -10.77
CA PHE A 139 14.19 -0.19 -9.39
C PHE A 139 15.11 -1.05 -8.50
N ARG A 140 14.93 -2.36 -8.54
CA ARG A 140 15.81 -3.28 -7.75
C ARG A 140 17.28 -3.19 -8.15
N THR A 141 17.55 -3.08 -9.45
CA THR A 141 18.92 -2.96 -9.96
C THR A 141 19.52 -1.60 -9.61
N ALA A 142 18.76 -0.53 -9.73
CA ALA A 142 19.19 0.81 -9.38
C ALA A 142 19.54 0.93 -7.89
N GLU A 143 18.69 0.38 -7.01
CA GLU A 143 18.96 0.32 -5.57
C GLU A 143 20.27 -0.43 -5.27
N ALA A 144 20.45 -1.62 -5.87
CA ALA A 144 21.68 -2.41 -5.72
C ALA A 144 22.94 -1.70 -6.25
N ALA A 145 22.79 -0.83 -7.26
CA ALA A 145 23.86 -0.02 -7.84
C ALA A 145 24.11 1.30 -7.09
N GLY A 146 23.39 1.58 -6.00
CA GLY A 146 23.55 2.80 -5.23
C GLY A 146 23.00 4.05 -5.91
N VAL A 147 21.98 3.91 -6.78
CA VAL A 147 21.27 5.04 -7.36
C VAL A 147 20.48 5.76 -6.25
N THR A 148 20.68 7.08 -6.15
CA THR A 148 20.08 7.90 -5.09
C THR A 148 18.68 8.42 -5.45
N GLY A 149 18.33 8.45 -6.73
CA GLY A 149 17.03 8.85 -7.21
C GLY A 149 16.73 8.37 -8.63
N ILE A 150 15.45 8.11 -8.91
CA ILE A 150 14.96 7.74 -10.24
C ILE A 150 13.89 8.76 -10.65
N ILE A 151 13.99 9.28 -11.87
CA ILE A 151 13.11 10.29 -12.46
C ILE A 151 12.46 9.72 -13.73
#